data_ec0bbb2e9346f6ef31d5abf99a905532
#
_entry.id   ec0bbb2e9346f6ef31d5abf99a905532
#
_cell.length_a   1.000
_cell.length_b   1.000
_cell.length_c   1.000
_cell.angle_alpha   90.00
_cell.angle_beta   90.00
_cell.angle_gamma   90.00
#
_symmetry.space_group_name_H-M   'P 1'
#
loop_
_entity.id
_entity.type
_entity.pdbx_description
1 polymer ?
#
loop_
_entity_poly.entity_id
_entity_poly.type
_entity_poly.pdbx_seq_one_letter_code
_entity_poly.pdbx_strand_id
1 'polypeptide(L)'
;PELEHATFHGHPGNKGDAIAWGRALGAAMADLGAYQGHAGLAAGHGIPILWPLITEGGVQVNRAGRRFANEAAGYSEQAVEVLRQDGHVAWSIFDEARHAIMLQFEDYRQALS
;
A
#
# COMPACT_ATOMS: atom_id res chain seq x y z
N PRO A 1 -4.99 16.17 -2.06
CA PRO A 1 -3.62 16.56 -1.69
C PRO A 1 -2.78 15.39 -1.24
N GLU A 2 -3.32 14.52 -0.36
CA GLU A 2 -2.55 13.40 0.22
C GLU A 2 -2.22 12.29 -0.76
N LEU A 3 -2.94 12.16 -1.87
CA LEU A 3 -2.67 11.18 -2.93
C LEU A 3 -1.78 11.70 -4.06
N GLU A 4 -1.31 12.94 -3.99
CA GLU A 4 -0.51 13.55 -5.06
C GLU A 4 0.76 12.76 -5.38
N HIS A 5 1.34 12.10 -4.38
CA HIS A 5 2.55 11.28 -4.51
C HIS A 5 2.28 9.77 -4.49
N ALA A 6 1.00 9.37 -4.46
CA ALA A 6 0.64 7.96 -4.47
C ALA A 6 0.69 7.39 -5.90
N THR A 7 1.15 6.15 -6.01
CA THR A 7 1.11 5.41 -7.27
C THR A 7 -0.20 4.64 -7.38
N PHE A 8 -0.93 4.83 -8.47
CA PHE A 8 -2.11 4.02 -8.74
C PHE A 8 -1.70 2.58 -9.10
N HIS A 9 -2.17 1.62 -8.31
CA HIS A 9 -1.87 0.20 -8.49
C HIS A 9 -3.11 -0.62 -8.86
N GLY A 10 -4.12 0.01 -9.46
CA GLY A 10 -5.31 -0.63 -9.96
C GLY A 10 -5.21 -0.99 -11.45
N HIS A 11 -6.18 -1.72 -11.95
CA HIS A 11 -6.24 -2.05 -13.36
C HIS A 11 -6.67 -0.84 -14.19
N PRO A 12 -6.00 -0.51 -15.32
CA PRO A 12 -6.31 0.66 -16.14
C PRO A 12 -7.69 0.60 -16.82
N GLY A 13 -8.32 -0.57 -16.88
CA GLY A 13 -9.69 -0.75 -17.33
C GLY A 13 -10.76 -0.32 -16.31
N ASN A 14 -10.39 -0.06 -15.05
CA ASN A 14 -11.32 0.45 -14.03
C ASN A 14 -11.54 1.95 -14.24
N LYS A 15 -12.60 2.30 -14.98
CA LYS A 15 -12.93 3.67 -15.35
C LYS A 15 -14.15 4.23 -14.61
N GLY A 16 -14.63 3.52 -13.59
CA GLY A 16 -15.79 3.93 -12.82
C GLY A 16 -17.13 3.59 -13.47
N ASP A 17 -17.17 2.61 -14.37
CA ASP A 17 -18.40 2.21 -15.10
C ASP A 17 -19.54 1.86 -14.17
N ALA A 18 -19.26 1.13 -13.07
CA ALA A 18 -20.27 0.78 -12.07
C ALA A 18 -20.88 2.03 -11.41
N ILE A 19 -20.11 3.08 -11.18
CA ILE A 19 -20.60 4.35 -10.64
C ILE A 19 -21.50 5.04 -11.68
N ALA A 20 -21.09 5.06 -12.95
CA ALA A 20 -21.86 5.65 -14.03
C ALA A 20 -23.23 4.93 -14.21
N TRP A 21 -23.21 3.61 -14.22
CA TRP A 21 -24.44 2.79 -14.32
C TRP A 21 -25.34 2.97 -13.10
N GLY A 22 -24.78 2.94 -11.90
CA GLY A 22 -25.54 3.16 -10.67
C GLY A 22 -26.26 4.52 -10.69
N ARG A 23 -25.54 5.58 -11.07
CA ARG A 23 -26.14 6.94 -11.22
C ARG A 23 -27.25 6.97 -12.26
N ALA A 24 -27.05 6.35 -13.42
CA ALA A 24 -28.05 6.30 -14.47
C ALA A 24 -29.34 5.56 -14.04
N LEU A 25 -29.23 4.60 -13.14
CA LEU A 25 -30.32 3.84 -12.56
C LEU A 25 -30.94 4.51 -11.30
N GLY A 26 -30.46 5.68 -10.90
CA GLY A 26 -30.98 6.40 -9.74
C GLY A 26 -30.43 5.90 -8.38
N ALA A 27 -29.35 5.14 -8.37
CA ALA A 27 -28.74 4.70 -7.11
C ALA A 27 -28.18 5.90 -6.32
N ALA A 28 -28.28 5.84 -5.00
CA ALA A 28 -27.63 6.80 -4.13
C ALA A 28 -26.11 6.64 -4.19
N MET A 29 -25.40 7.77 -4.15
CA MET A 29 -23.95 7.83 -4.17
C MET A 29 -23.44 8.29 -2.80
N ALA A 30 -22.44 7.61 -2.26
CA ALA A 30 -21.76 7.98 -1.02
C ALA A 30 -20.25 7.70 -1.15
N ASP A 31 -19.46 8.40 -0.38
CA ASP A 31 -18.01 8.16 -0.18
C ASP A 31 -17.18 8.04 -1.48
N LEU A 32 -17.55 8.78 -2.51
CA LEU A 32 -16.87 8.76 -3.82
C LEU A 32 -15.39 9.24 -3.75
N GLY A 33 -15.00 9.85 -2.65
CA GLY A 33 -13.62 10.23 -2.36
C GLY A 33 -12.83 9.18 -1.57
N ALA A 34 -13.46 8.06 -1.20
CA ALA A 34 -12.80 7.02 -0.45
C ALA A 34 -11.81 6.25 -1.33
N TYR A 35 -10.70 5.84 -0.72
CA TYR A 35 -9.67 5.03 -1.37
C TYR A 35 -9.09 4.02 -0.38
N GLN A 36 -8.46 3.00 -0.89
CA GLN A 36 -7.65 2.07 -0.11
C GLN A 36 -6.19 2.30 -0.47
N GLY A 37 -5.39 2.68 0.52
CA GLY A 37 -3.95 2.77 0.38
C GLY A 37 -3.26 1.43 0.63
N HIS A 38 -2.01 1.29 0.19
CA HIS A 38 -1.14 0.18 0.53
C HIS A 38 0.27 0.69 0.78
N ALA A 39 0.76 0.56 2.02
CA ALA A 39 2.06 1.11 2.44
C ALA A 39 3.28 0.28 2.04
N GLY A 40 3.11 -0.72 1.19
CA GLY A 40 4.14 -1.67 0.81
C GLY A 40 4.29 -1.81 -0.71
N LEU A 41 4.45 -0.72 -1.45
CA LEU A 41 4.84 -0.78 -2.85
C LEU A 41 6.35 -0.56 -2.96
N ALA A 42 7.09 -1.53 -3.51
CA ALA A 42 8.53 -1.42 -3.69
C ALA A 42 8.88 -0.26 -4.63
N ALA A 43 9.57 0.75 -4.09
CA ALA A 43 9.91 1.96 -4.82
C ALA A 43 10.77 1.63 -6.07
N GLY A 44 10.39 2.18 -7.22
CA GLY A 44 11.08 1.96 -8.48
C GLY A 44 10.75 0.63 -9.19
N HIS A 45 10.10 -0.31 -8.50
CA HIS A 45 9.78 -1.64 -9.05
C HIS A 45 8.27 -1.88 -9.21
N GLY A 46 7.44 -1.17 -8.43
CA GLY A 46 5.98 -1.31 -8.50
C GLY A 46 5.44 -2.65 -8.02
N ILE A 47 6.23 -3.40 -7.23
CA ILE A 47 5.87 -4.71 -6.72
C ILE A 47 5.29 -4.57 -5.32
N PRO A 48 4.11 -5.15 -5.04
CA PRO A 48 3.56 -5.13 -3.70
C PRO A 48 4.42 -5.92 -2.71
N ILE A 49 4.88 -5.26 -1.66
CA ILE A 49 5.42 -5.90 -0.47
C ILE A 49 4.21 -6.16 0.44
N LEU A 50 3.77 -7.40 0.49
CA LEU A 50 2.53 -7.75 1.17
C LEU A 50 2.61 -7.50 2.68
N TRP A 51 1.48 -7.12 3.25
CA TRP A 51 1.39 -6.66 4.63
C TRP A 51 1.70 -7.72 5.72
N PRO A 52 1.59 -9.04 5.47
CA PRO A 52 2.06 -10.05 6.42
C PRO A 52 3.51 -9.85 6.90
N LEU A 53 4.38 -9.27 6.06
CA LEU A 53 5.73 -8.91 6.46
C LEU A 53 5.75 -8.00 7.71
N ILE A 54 4.78 -7.11 7.82
CA ILE A 54 4.65 -6.17 8.94
C ILE A 54 3.84 -6.80 10.07
N THR A 55 2.68 -7.42 9.79
CA THR A 55 1.81 -7.99 10.83
C THR A 55 2.45 -9.12 11.60
N GLU A 56 3.39 -9.83 10.99
CA GLU A 56 4.16 -10.90 11.64
C GLU A 56 5.41 -10.38 12.39
N GLY A 57 5.57 -9.06 12.49
CA GLY A 57 6.59 -8.45 13.35
C GLY A 57 7.64 -7.60 12.65
N GLY A 58 7.53 -7.35 11.36
CA GLY A 58 8.31 -6.33 10.68
C GLY A 58 7.91 -4.93 11.13
N VAL A 59 8.75 -3.94 10.88
CA VAL A 59 8.50 -2.53 11.20
C VAL A 59 8.86 -1.65 10.03
N GLN A 60 8.26 -0.46 9.97
CA GLN A 60 8.64 0.55 9.00
C GLN A 60 9.42 1.70 9.65
N VAL A 61 10.50 2.11 8.99
CA VAL A 61 11.31 3.24 9.41
C VAL A 61 11.42 4.26 8.29
N ASN A 62 11.52 5.52 8.65
CA ASN A 62 11.76 6.61 7.70
C ASN A 62 13.25 6.74 7.34
N ARG A 63 13.58 7.72 6.52
CA ARG A 63 14.96 8.01 6.09
C ARG A 63 15.92 8.30 7.25
N ALA A 64 15.41 8.76 8.39
CA ALA A 64 16.20 8.97 9.60
C ALA A 64 16.35 7.71 10.48
N GLY A 65 15.88 6.55 10.01
CA GLY A 65 15.93 5.28 10.76
C GLY A 65 14.94 5.22 11.92
N ARG A 66 13.89 6.06 11.93
CA ARG A 66 12.93 6.13 13.04
C ARG A 66 11.59 5.53 12.60
N ARG A 67 10.98 4.72 13.46
CA ARG A 67 9.56 4.38 13.33
C ARG A 67 8.74 5.67 13.45
N PHE A 68 7.76 5.84 12.58
CA PHE A 68 7.01 7.10 12.46
C PHE A 68 5.51 6.93 12.71
N ALA A 69 5.01 5.70 12.77
CA ALA A 69 3.62 5.39 13.03
C ALA A 69 3.46 4.02 13.69
N ASN A 70 2.23 3.67 14.06
CA ASN A 70 1.87 2.35 14.56
C ASN A 70 1.36 1.50 13.39
N GLU A 71 2.15 0.57 12.93
CA GLU A 71 1.85 -0.31 11.79
C GLU A 71 0.63 -1.22 12.06
N ALA A 72 0.27 -1.44 13.34
CA ALA A 72 -0.92 -2.20 13.71
C ALA A 72 -2.24 -1.50 13.33
N ALA A 73 -2.20 -0.21 12.98
CA ALA A 73 -3.37 0.51 12.48
C ALA A 73 -3.87 -0.02 11.12
N GLY A 74 -3.00 -0.68 10.36
CA GLY A 74 -3.33 -1.27 9.07
C GLY A 74 -2.55 -0.66 7.90
N TYR A 75 -2.52 -1.37 6.78
CA TYR A 75 -1.74 -0.98 5.61
C TYR A 75 -2.27 0.29 4.93
N SER A 76 -3.57 0.56 5.03
CA SER A 76 -4.20 1.72 4.41
C SER A 76 -3.88 3.00 5.19
N GLU A 77 -4.00 2.96 6.50
CA GLU A 77 -3.64 4.06 7.40
C GLU A 77 -2.14 4.34 7.32
N GLN A 78 -1.34 3.29 7.31
CA GLN A 78 0.11 3.39 7.20
C GLN A 78 0.55 4.00 5.86
N ALA A 79 -0.19 3.80 4.76
CA ALA A 79 0.12 4.42 3.47
C ALA A 79 0.13 5.95 3.57
N VAL A 80 -0.83 6.53 4.26
CA VAL A 80 -0.88 7.98 4.49
C VAL A 80 0.34 8.45 5.29
N GLU A 81 0.71 7.69 6.31
CA GLU A 81 1.88 8.02 7.14
C GLU A 81 3.20 7.90 6.36
N VAL A 82 3.34 6.95 5.45
CA VAL A 82 4.49 6.86 4.53
C VAL A 82 4.56 8.08 3.62
N LEU A 83 3.43 8.49 3.04
CA LEU A 83 3.38 9.67 2.16
C LEU A 83 3.76 10.97 2.88
N ARG A 84 3.64 11.02 4.20
CA ARG A 84 4.07 12.17 5.03
C ARG A 84 5.58 12.19 5.33
N GLN A 85 6.29 11.08 5.07
CA GLN A 85 7.72 11.01 5.33
C GLN A 85 8.53 11.71 4.22
N ASP A 86 9.77 12.07 4.53
CA ASP A 86 10.68 12.67 3.56
C ASP A 86 10.91 11.75 2.35
N GLY A 87 10.67 12.29 1.16
CA GLY A 87 10.73 11.55 -0.09
C GLY A 87 9.56 10.59 -0.32
N HIS A 88 8.51 10.61 0.55
CA HIS A 88 7.32 9.77 0.44
C HIS A 88 7.61 8.27 0.42
N VAL A 89 8.68 7.87 1.12
CA VAL A 89 9.17 6.48 1.19
C VAL A 89 9.45 6.06 2.62
N ALA A 90 9.41 4.75 2.86
CA ALA A 90 9.82 4.12 4.09
C ALA A 90 10.59 2.83 3.78
N TRP A 91 11.33 2.33 4.76
CA TRP A 91 12.02 1.04 4.69
C TRP A 91 11.31 0.05 5.58
N SER A 92 10.91 -1.09 5.02
CA SER A 92 10.41 -2.22 5.78
C SER A 92 11.59 -3.03 6.29
N ILE A 93 11.73 -3.13 7.61
CA ILE A 93 12.78 -3.88 8.30
C ILE A 93 12.18 -5.16 8.83
N PHE A 94 12.77 -6.28 8.50
CA PHE A 94 12.29 -7.61 8.87
C PHE A 94 13.44 -8.61 8.94
N ASP A 95 13.22 -9.72 9.60
CA ASP A 95 14.18 -10.82 9.73
C ASP A 95 13.93 -11.95 8.69
N GLU A 96 14.80 -12.93 8.70
CA GLU A 96 14.73 -14.09 7.79
C GLU A 96 13.43 -14.89 7.94
N ALA A 97 12.86 -14.98 9.15
CA ALA A 97 11.63 -15.71 9.38
C ALA A 97 10.44 -15.02 8.66
N ARG A 98 10.42 -13.68 8.63
CA ARG A 98 9.41 -12.89 7.89
C ARG A 98 9.67 -12.93 6.40
N HIS A 99 10.92 -12.93 5.99
CA HIS A 99 11.30 -13.16 4.59
C HIS A 99 10.76 -14.49 4.07
N ALA A 100 10.92 -15.56 4.86
CA ALA A 100 10.40 -16.88 4.50
C ALA A 100 8.86 -16.92 4.30
N ILE A 101 8.11 -16.08 5.05
CA ILE A 101 6.68 -15.90 4.83
C ILE A 101 6.41 -15.27 3.46
N MET A 102 7.17 -14.23 3.11
CA MET A 102 7.01 -13.54 1.83
C MET A 102 7.34 -14.44 0.63
N LEU A 103 8.28 -15.35 0.76
CA LEU A 103 8.63 -16.31 -0.29
C LEU A 103 7.50 -17.29 -0.63
N GLN A 104 6.42 -17.34 0.14
CA GLN A 104 5.22 -18.12 -0.21
C GLN A 104 4.37 -17.45 -1.29
N PHE A 105 4.57 -16.16 -1.55
CA PHE A 105 3.84 -15.39 -2.56
C PHE A 105 4.61 -15.34 -3.86
N GLU A 106 3.94 -15.74 -4.95
CA GLU A 106 4.56 -15.84 -6.28
C GLU A 106 5.12 -14.51 -6.77
N ASP A 107 4.35 -13.43 -6.67
CA ASP A 107 4.76 -12.10 -7.14
C ASP A 107 6.04 -11.62 -6.43
N TYR A 108 6.18 -11.93 -5.14
CA TYR A 108 7.37 -11.58 -4.38
C TYR A 108 8.60 -12.39 -4.83
N ARG A 109 8.43 -13.69 -5.11
CA ARG A 109 9.53 -14.52 -5.63
C ARG A 109 9.99 -14.06 -6.99
N GLN A 110 9.06 -13.74 -7.88
CA GLN A 110 9.38 -13.23 -9.21
C GLN A 110 10.12 -11.89 -9.17
N ALA A 111 9.85 -11.08 -8.16
CA ALA A 111 10.53 -9.81 -7.95
C ALA A 111 12.00 -9.94 -7.52
N LEU A 112 12.38 -11.11 -6.98
CA LEU A 112 13.74 -11.38 -6.50
C LEU A 112 14.61 -12.10 -7.56
N SER A 113 14.03 -12.56 -8.66
CA SER A 113 14.72 -13.26 -9.76
C SER A 113 15.22 -12.30 -10.83
#